data_2470a4ad7e189dbae76077f62f31eb84
#
_entry.id   2470a4ad7e189dbae76077f62f31eb84
#
_cell.length_a   1.000
_cell.length_b   1.000
_cell.length_c   1.000
_cell.angle_alpha   90.00
_cell.angle_beta   90.00
_cell.angle_gamma   90.00
#
_symmetry.space_group_name_H-M   'P 1'
#
loop_
_entity.id
_entity.type
_entity.pdbx_description
1 polymer ?
#
loop_
_entity_poly.entity_id
_entity_poly.type
_entity_poly.pdbx_seq_one_letter_code
_entity_poly.pdbx_strand_id
1 'polypeptide(L)'
;DFWSFFHSRLYHVVLLTLLSLLQLSNGIVRLLGRRTNPSLIFASSFLIFILIGAALLMLPRATYHGISFIDALFTATSAICVTGLVSVDVSSTFTSEGLFIIIMLIQIGGLGVMTLTSFFAMFFMGNTSLYNQLVVRDMVSSQSFSSPLSTLLYILGFTLVIEAAGMGVIFLSIHGTMGMDIEEELAFSAFHSISAFCNAGFSTLYGNLGNELVLHNHNLLYITISFLVILGGIGFPILVNLYETVSYESKRLYHRYVKKNKRTIRKIHLYNLNTRIVLIMTAILLVTGTVAIVVFEWNHAFAGMTVTEKWVQGFFNATCPRTAGFSSVGMTTFSVQTLLLMVVLMMIGGGTQSTAGGVKVNVFAVVMLNLRAILIGADKVNIFNRELSHDSIRRSN
;
A
#
# COMPACT_ATOMS: atom_id res chain seq x y z
N ASP A 1 -31.76 -7.64 3.83
CA ASP A 1 -32.24 -7.50 2.44
C ASP A 1 -31.33 -6.55 1.66
N PHE A 2 -30.66 -7.11 0.61
CA PHE A 2 -29.73 -6.37 -0.24
C PHE A 2 -30.33 -5.05 -0.82
N TRP A 3 -31.62 -5.02 -1.05
CA TRP A 3 -32.34 -3.83 -1.53
C TRP A 3 -32.58 -2.77 -0.47
N SER A 4 -32.63 -3.11 0.83
CA SER A 4 -32.83 -2.13 1.90
C SER A 4 -31.59 -1.23 2.08
N PHE A 5 -30.40 -1.74 1.74
CA PHE A 5 -29.17 -0.96 1.74
C PHE A 5 -29.24 0.24 0.79
N PHE A 6 -29.77 0.06 -0.43
CA PHE A 6 -29.91 1.14 -1.43
C PHE A 6 -31.00 2.17 -1.05
N HIS A 7 -31.90 1.84 -0.14
CA HIS A 7 -32.93 2.74 0.40
C HIS A 7 -32.52 3.36 1.73
N SER A 8 -31.35 2.99 2.27
CA SER A 8 -30.85 3.57 3.51
C SER A 8 -30.50 5.06 3.33
N ARG A 9 -30.80 5.89 4.34
CA ARG A 9 -30.38 7.30 4.36
C ARG A 9 -28.86 7.43 4.21
N LEU A 10 -28.10 6.48 4.74
CA LEU A 10 -26.66 6.43 4.66
C LEU A 10 -26.17 6.34 3.19
N TYR A 11 -26.74 5.44 2.40
CA TYR A 11 -26.41 5.30 0.98
C TYR A 11 -26.64 6.61 0.21
N HIS A 12 -27.78 7.26 0.42
CA HIS A 12 -28.11 8.53 -0.24
C HIS A 12 -27.16 9.66 0.19
N VAL A 13 -26.80 9.74 1.47
CA VAL A 13 -25.83 10.72 1.97
C VAL A 13 -24.47 10.49 1.36
N VAL A 14 -23.97 9.26 1.32
CA VAL A 14 -22.68 8.90 0.71
C VAL A 14 -22.68 9.19 -0.78
N LEU A 15 -23.75 8.83 -1.50
CA LEU A 15 -23.87 9.09 -2.93
C LEU A 15 -23.89 10.58 -3.24
N LEU A 16 -24.71 11.36 -2.49
CA LEU A 16 -24.78 12.82 -2.65
C LEU A 16 -23.47 13.50 -2.29
N THR A 17 -22.78 13.01 -1.26
CA THR A 17 -21.46 13.54 -0.88
C THR A 17 -20.44 13.29 -1.98
N LEU A 18 -20.38 12.06 -2.53
CA LEU A 18 -19.51 11.72 -3.66
C LEU A 18 -19.82 12.57 -4.90
N LEU A 19 -21.11 12.76 -5.24
CA LEU A 19 -21.49 13.58 -6.38
C LEU A 19 -21.15 15.07 -6.16
N SER A 20 -21.37 15.59 -4.95
CA SER A 20 -20.98 16.95 -4.58
C SER A 20 -19.47 17.15 -4.64
N LEU A 21 -18.70 16.16 -4.23
CA LEU A 21 -17.25 16.14 -4.33
C LEU A 21 -16.74 16.17 -5.78
N LEU A 22 -17.36 15.37 -6.65
CA LEU A 22 -17.05 15.37 -8.09
C LEU A 22 -17.38 16.71 -8.73
N GLN A 23 -18.52 17.33 -8.36
CA GLN A 23 -18.91 18.65 -8.86
C GLN A 23 -17.98 19.75 -8.34
N LEU A 24 -17.60 19.70 -7.06
CA LEU A 24 -16.67 20.64 -6.44
C LEU A 24 -15.28 20.54 -7.10
N SER A 25 -14.79 19.31 -7.30
CA SER A 25 -13.54 19.06 -8.00
C SER A 25 -13.56 19.63 -9.43
N ASN A 26 -14.63 19.38 -10.19
CA ASN A 26 -14.80 19.95 -11.54
C ASN A 26 -14.91 21.48 -11.52
N GLY A 27 -15.56 22.05 -10.51
CA GLY A 27 -15.66 23.51 -10.30
C GLY A 27 -14.28 24.14 -10.07
N ILE A 28 -13.47 23.53 -9.21
CA ILE A 28 -12.11 23.99 -8.89
C ILE A 28 -11.18 23.86 -10.12
N VAL A 29 -11.27 22.76 -10.86
CA VAL A 29 -10.48 22.58 -12.10
C VAL A 29 -10.84 23.67 -13.13
N ARG A 30 -12.11 24.09 -13.23
CA ARG A 30 -12.54 25.20 -14.09
C ARG A 30 -12.07 26.57 -13.60
N LEU A 31 -12.06 26.79 -12.28
CA LEU A 31 -11.61 28.05 -11.65
C LEU A 31 -10.09 28.25 -11.77
N LEU A 32 -9.32 27.20 -11.65
CA LEU A 32 -7.85 27.24 -11.72
C LEU A 32 -7.28 27.45 -13.14
N GLY A 33 -8.07 27.27 -14.19
CA GLY A 33 -7.73 27.61 -15.58
C GLY A 33 -6.67 26.72 -16.23
N ARG A 34 -6.40 26.94 -17.53
CA ARG A 34 -5.56 26.09 -18.40
C ARG A 34 -4.03 26.08 -18.11
N ARG A 35 -3.53 26.83 -17.12
CA ARG A 35 -2.09 26.98 -16.81
C ARG A 35 -1.70 26.55 -15.39
N THR A 36 -2.53 25.79 -14.70
CA THR A 36 -2.22 25.37 -13.33
C THR A 36 -1.24 24.21 -13.28
N ASN A 37 -0.33 24.28 -12.32
CA ASN A 37 0.66 23.25 -12.06
C ASN A 37 -0.09 21.95 -11.60
N PRO A 38 0.09 20.81 -12.28
CA PRO A 38 -0.62 19.57 -11.90
C PRO A 38 -0.43 19.19 -10.43
N SER A 39 0.76 19.46 -9.86
CA SER A 39 1.05 19.22 -8.44
C SER A 39 0.17 20.07 -7.50
N LEU A 40 -0.21 21.28 -7.89
CA LEU A 40 -1.08 22.16 -7.11
C LEU A 40 -2.53 21.68 -7.15
N ILE A 41 -2.99 21.19 -8.30
CA ILE A 41 -4.32 20.55 -8.43
C ILE A 41 -4.40 19.32 -7.51
N PHE A 42 -3.34 18.52 -7.48
CA PHE A 42 -3.24 17.36 -6.59
C PHE A 42 -3.31 17.77 -5.12
N ALA A 43 -2.43 18.67 -4.67
CA ALA A 43 -2.39 19.11 -3.28
C ALA A 43 -3.72 19.73 -2.83
N SER A 44 -4.36 20.53 -3.69
CA SER A 44 -5.66 21.14 -3.38
C SER A 44 -6.79 20.11 -3.30
N SER A 45 -6.80 19.09 -4.16
CA SER A 45 -7.80 18.01 -4.09
C SER A 45 -7.67 17.21 -2.79
N PHE A 46 -6.46 16.89 -2.36
CA PHE A 46 -6.23 16.22 -1.07
C PHE A 46 -6.70 17.07 0.11
N LEU A 47 -6.38 18.36 0.11
CA LEU A 47 -6.83 19.29 1.16
C LEU A 47 -8.36 19.32 1.28
N ILE A 48 -9.06 19.33 0.14
CA ILE A 48 -10.53 19.32 0.13
C ILE A 48 -11.07 18.02 0.73
N PHE A 49 -10.55 16.86 0.32
CA PHE A 49 -10.97 15.59 0.88
C PHE A 49 -10.68 15.49 2.39
N ILE A 50 -9.56 16.05 2.86
CA ILE A 50 -9.21 16.12 4.29
C ILE A 50 -10.25 16.95 5.05
N LEU A 51 -10.60 18.16 4.56
CA LEU A 51 -11.56 19.03 5.22
C LEU A 51 -12.96 18.40 5.28
N ILE A 52 -13.38 17.75 4.20
CA ILE A 52 -14.67 17.04 4.16
C ILE A 52 -14.62 15.82 5.09
N GLY A 53 -13.54 15.06 5.07
CA GLY A 53 -13.35 13.94 5.99
C GLY A 53 -13.44 14.37 7.45
N ALA A 54 -12.75 15.46 7.80
CA ALA A 54 -12.83 16.04 9.15
C ALA A 54 -14.27 16.45 9.53
N ALA A 55 -14.99 17.11 8.62
CA ALA A 55 -16.38 17.48 8.86
C ALA A 55 -17.29 16.24 9.02
N LEU A 56 -17.09 15.19 8.24
CA LEU A 56 -17.82 13.93 8.38
C LEU A 56 -17.53 13.21 9.70
N LEU A 57 -16.28 13.19 10.16
CA LEU A 57 -15.91 12.59 11.44
C LEU A 57 -16.44 13.35 12.65
N MET A 58 -16.76 14.64 12.50
CA MET A 58 -17.39 15.45 13.55
C MET A 58 -18.91 15.24 13.65
N LEU A 59 -19.53 14.46 12.76
CA LEU A 59 -20.97 14.18 12.86
C LEU A 59 -21.28 13.43 14.17
N PRO A 60 -22.41 13.72 14.83
CA PRO A 60 -22.77 13.11 16.12
C PRO A 60 -22.87 11.59 16.10
N ARG A 61 -23.08 10.99 14.91
CA ARG A 61 -23.16 9.54 14.75
C ARG A 61 -21.81 8.89 14.46
N ALA A 62 -20.78 9.67 14.12
CA ALA A 62 -19.47 9.12 13.78
C ALA A 62 -18.64 8.75 15.01
N THR A 63 -18.96 9.32 16.18
CA THR A 63 -18.20 9.13 17.43
C THR A 63 -19.12 8.87 18.61
N TYR A 64 -18.63 8.15 19.62
CA TYR A 64 -19.41 7.86 20.84
C TYR A 64 -19.57 9.09 21.75
N HIS A 65 -18.51 9.91 21.88
CA HIS A 65 -18.45 11.02 22.83
C HIS A 65 -18.16 12.38 22.19
N GLY A 66 -18.21 12.47 20.87
CA GLY A 66 -17.74 13.63 20.12
C GLY A 66 -16.23 13.66 19.97
N ILE A 67 -15.75 14.48 19.05
CA ILE A 67 -14.30 14.63 18.75
C ILE A 67 -14.00 16.12 18.53
N SER A 68 -12.82 16.59 18.94
CA SER A 68 -12.39 17.95 18.64
C SER A 68 -12.13 18.14 17.13
N PHE A 69 -12.28 19.37 16.61
CA PHE A 69 -11.97 19.65 15.21
C PHE A 69 -10.51 19.29 14.86
N ILE A 70 -9.58 19.53 15.78
CA ILE A 70 -8.16 19.24 15.56
C ILE A 70 -7.92 17.74 15.44
N ASP A 71 -8.54 16.91 16.30
CA ASP A 71 -8.40 15.46 16.25
C ASP A 71 -9.10 14.87 15.02
N ALA A 72 -10.27 15.41 14.65
CA ALA A 72 -10.97 15.02 13.44
C ALA A 72 -10.14 15.36 12.17
N LEU A 73 -9.54 16.56 12.14
CA LEU A 73 -8.66 16.99 11.06
C LEU A 73 -7.39 16.14 10.99
N PHE A 74 -6.79 15.83 12.14
CA PHE A 74 -5.62 14.97 12.23
C PHE A 74 -5.93 13.55 11.70
N THR A 75 -7.02 12.95 12.18
CA THR A 75 -7.46 11.61 11.76
C THR A 75 -7.80 11.56 10.27
N ALA A 76 -8.54 12.55 9.76
CA ALA A 76 -8.86 12.65 8.33
C ALA A 76 -7.61 12.82 7.46
N THR A 77 -6.65 13.65 7.92
CA THR A 77 -5.36 13.84 7.24
C THR A 77 -4.57 12.54 7.21
N SER A 78 -4.47 11.87 8.36
CA SER A 78 -3.77 10.60 8.49
C SER A 78 -4.40 9.50 7.63
N ALA A 79 -5.73 9.43 7.57
CA ALA A 79 -6.45 8.45 6.74
C ALA A 79 -6.25 8.70 5.24
N ILE A 80 -6.40 9.94 4.76
CA ILE A 80 -6.25 10.28 3.35
C ILE A 80 -4.80 10.25 2.89
N CYS A 81 -3.87 10.71 3.72
CA CYS A 81 -2.44 10.61 3.41
C CYS A 81 -1.86 9.21 3.68
N VAL A 82 -2.72 8.28 4.14
CA VAL A 82 -2.34 6.89 4.39
C VAL A 82 -1.12 6.81 5.34
N THR A 83 -1.19 7.55 6.45
CA THR A 83 -0.06 7.72 7.37
C THR A 83 -0.12 6.76 8.56
N GLY A 84 -1.33 6.50 9.11
CA GLY A 84 -1.55 5.59 10.24
C GLY A 84 -1.30 6.18 11.62
N LEU A 85 -1.05 7.47 11.71
CA LEU A 85 -0.93 8.15 12.99
C LEU A 85 -2.31 8.51 13.53
N VAL A 86 -2.52 8.33 14.81
CA VAL A 86 -3.77 8.62 15.51
C VAL A 86 -3.50 9.51 16.71
N SER A 87 -4.34 10.53 16.92
CA SER A 87 -4.34 11.38 18.13
C SER A 87 -5.30 10.84 19.19
N VAL A 88 -6.29 10.06 18.77
CA VAL A 88 -7.29 9.41 19.62
C VAL A 88 -7.35 7.93 19.28
N ASP A 89 -7.70 7.11 20.26
CA ASP A 89 -7.87 5.67 20.00
C ASP A 89 -9.06 5.42 19.07
N VAL A 90 -8.82 4.71 17.98
CA VAL A 90 -9.82 4.48 16.92
C VAL A 90 -10.94 3.57 17.42
N SER A 91 -10.60 2.56 18.24
CA SER A 91 -11.54 1.53 18.68
C SER A 91 -12.57 2.07 19.69
N SER A 92 -12.17 3.01 20.53
CA SER A 92 -13.01 3.57 21.59
C SER A 92 -13.71 4.87 21.22
N THR A 93 -13.20 5.59 20.21
CA THR A 93 -13.71 6.91 19.82
C THR A 93 -14.78 6.83 18.73
N PHE A 94 -14.57 5.98 17.70
CA PHE A 94 -15.41 5.96 16.52
C PHE A 94 -16.44 4.83 16.56
N THR A 95 -17.67 5.16 16.15
CA THR A 95 -18.74 4.19 15.92
C THR A 95 -18.49 3.41 14.64
N SER A 96 -19.33 2.41 14.33
CA SER A 96 -19.30 1.70 13.05
C SER A 96 -19.45 2.65 11.85
N GLU A 97 -20.26 3.73 11.98
CA GLU A 97 -20.38 4.76 10.94
C GLU A 97 -19.07 5.58 10.82
N GLY A 98 -18.43 5.91 11.94
CA GLY A 98 -17.12 6.59 11.95
C GLY A 98 -16.01 5.74 11.34
N LEU A 99 -15.96 4.45 11.66
CA LEU A 99 -15.03 3.51 11.06
C LEU A 99 -15.25 3.36 9.55
N PHE A 100 -16.52 3.38 9.11
CA PHE A 100 -16.84 3.37 7.69
C PHE A 100 -16.34 4.63 6.97
N ILE A 101 -16.46 5.80 7.60
CA ILE A 101 -15.90 7.05 7.06
C ILE A 101 -14.36 6.94 6.96
N ILE A 102 -13.69 6.47 8.01
CA ILE A 102 -12.22 6.30 8.01
C ILE A 102 -11.77 5.37 6.88
N ILE A 103 -12.43 4.21 6.69
CA ILE A 103 -12.06 3.26 5.64
C ILE A 103 -12.25 3.86 4.24
N MET A 104 -13.31 4.64 4.04
CA MET A 104 -13.54 5.36 2.78
C MET A 104 -12.45 6.41 2.52
N LEU A 105 -12.03 7.14 3.54
CA LEU A 105 -10.93 8.10 3.43
C LEU A 105 -9.61 7.40 3.08
N ILE A 106 -9.30 6.27 3.72
CA ILE A 106 -8.11 5.43 3.42
C ILE A 106 -8.16 4.96 1.97
N GLN A 107 -9.32 4.47 1.50
CA GLN A 107 -9.49 3.97 0.14
C GLN A 107 -9.30 5.08 -0.90
N ILE A 108 -9.89 6.25 -0.66
CA ILE A 108 -9.71 7.43 -1.53
C ILE A 108 -8.25 7.86 -1.55
N GLY A 109 -7.58 7.87 -0.40
CA GLY A 109 -6.16 8.21 -0.27
C GLY A 109 -5.25 7.24 -1.00
N GLY A 110 -5.37 5.94 -0.72
CA GLY A 110 -4.56 4.88 -1.33
C GLY A 110 -4.70 4.82 -2.85
N LEU A 111 -5.94 4.82 -3.35
CA LEU A 111 -6.23 4.88 -4.79
C LEU A 111 -5.75 6.20 -5.40
N GLY A 112 -5.96 7.33 -4.71
CA GLY A 112 -5.54 8.64 -5.15
C GLY A 112 -4.03 8.73 -5.40
N VAL A 113 -3.22 8.24 -4.46
CA VAL A 113 -1.75 8.21 -4.61
C VAL A 113 -1.32 7.33 -5.78
N MET A 114 -1.85 6.12 -5.91
CA MET A 114 -1.51 5.21 -7.01
C MET A 114 -1.90 5.78 -8.39
N THR A 115 -3.13 6.30 -8.50
CA THR A 115 -3.65 6.80 -9.78
C THR A 115 -2.95 8.06 -10.22
N LEU A 116 -2.69 8.99 -9.31
CA LEU A 116 -2.04 10.25 -9.60
C LEU A 116 -0.56 10.07 -9.93
N THR A 117 0.16 9.23 -9.20
CA THR A 117 1.55 8.92 -9.55
C THR A 117 1.64 8.24 -10.93
N SER A 118 0.67 7.39 -11.28
CA SER A 118 0.58 6.79 -12.62
C SER A 118 0.24 7.83 -13.70
N PHE A 119 -0.68 8.75 -13.40
CA PHE A 119 -1.04 9.84 -14.31
C PHE A 119 0.14 10.81 -14.54
N PHE A 120 0.83 11.21 -13.46
CA PHE A 120 2.03 12.04 -13.59
C PHE A 120 3.12 11.34 -14.41
N ALA A 121 3.37 10.06 -14.18
CA ALA A 121 4.32 9.31 -14.99
C ALA A 121 3.97 9.40 -16.48
N MET A 122 2.70 9.23 -16.85
CA MET A 122 2.24 9.33 -18.25
C MET A 122 2.33 10.77 -18.81
N PHE A 123 2.00 11.78 -18.00
CA PHE A 123 2.02 13.18 -18.42
C PHE A 123 3.44 13.68 -18.70
N PHE A 124 4.41 13.32 -17.86
CA PHE A 124 5.81 13.66 -18.07
C PHE A 124 6.45 12.88 -19.23
N MET A 125 5.88 11.74 -19.63
CA MET A 125 6.31 10.99 -20.81
C MET A 125 6.05 11.74 -22.13
N GLY A 126 5.01 12.57 -22.19
CA GLY A 126 4.61 13.28 -23.42
C GLY A 126 5.57 14.36 -23.92
N ASN A 127 6.47 14.87 -23.08
CA ASN A 127 7.31 16.04 -23.38
C ASN A 127 8.83 15.78 -23.34
N THR A 128 9.26 14.52 -23.30
CA THR A 128 10.68 14.17 -23.18
C THR A 128 11.22 13.49 -24.44
N SER A 129 12.54 13.62 -24.68
CA SER A 129 13.27 12.97 -25.77
C SER A 129 12.90 11.47 -25.89
N LEU A 130 12.87 10.94 -27.13
CA LEU A 130 12.59 9.53 -27.46
C LEU A 130 13.37 8.53 -26.57
N TYR A 131 14.59 8.87 -26.17
CA TYR A 131 15.41 8.06 -25.28
C TYR A 131 14.85 8.01 -23.85
N ASN A 132 14.41 9.13 -23.30
CA ASN A 132 13.75 9.19 -22.00
C ASN A 132 12.39 8.49 -22.01
N GLN A 133 11.67 8.54 -23.14
CA GLN A 133 10.43 7.78 -23.34
C GLN A 133 10.68 6.27 -23.32
N LEU A 134 11.78 5.76 -23.86
CA LEU A 134 12.13 4.35 -23.83
C LEU A 134 12.51 3.87 -22.42
N VAL A 135 13.27 4.68 -21.66
CA VAL A 135 13.66 4.33 -20.27
C VAL A 135 12.45 4.38 -19.33
N VAL A 136 11.59 5.40 -19.47
CA VAL A 136 10.35 5.51 -18.68
C VAL A 136 9.33 4.47 -19.15
N ARG A 137 9.28 4.13 -20.44
CA ARG A 137 8.46 3.04 -20.99
C ARG A 137 8.88 1.68 -20.41
N ASP A 138 10.16 1.42 -20.22
CA ASP A 138 10.65 0.22 -19.54
C ASP A 138 10.36 0.25 -18.02
N MET A 139 10.27 1.44 -17.40
CA MET A 139 9.87 1.60 -16.00
C MET A 139 8.35 1.49 -15.79
N VAL A 140 7.55 1.93 -16.73
CA VAL A 140 6.07 1.87 -16.73
C VAL A 140 5.58 0.71 -17.60
N SER A 141 6.30 -0.30 -17.84
CA SER A 141 6.03 -1.60 -18.50
C SER A 141 4.64 -1.85 -19.12
N SER A 142 3.92 -0.84 -19.54
CA SER A 142 2.58 -1.04 -20.10
C SER A 142 2.53 -0.64 -21.59
N GLN A 143 2.81 -1.59 -22.46
CA GLN A 143 2.40 -1.52 -23.86
C GLN A 143 0.86 -1.55 -24.04
N SER A 144 0.09 -1.67 -22.95
CA SER A 144 -1.34 -1.99 -23.00
C SER A 144 -2.28 -0.86 -22.60
N PHE A 145 -1.79 0.24 -22.01
CA PHE A 145 -2.71 1.28 -21.53
C PHE A 145 -2.75 2.47 -22.49
N SER A 146 -3.70 2.39 -23.42
CA SER A 146 -3.95 3.43 -24.43
C SER A 146 -4.65 4.68 -23.87
N SER A 147 -5.21 4.61 -22.63
CA SER A 147 -5.92 5.73 -22.02
C SER A 147 -5.75 5.78 -20.49
N PRO A 148 -5.76 6.99 -19.88
CA PRO A 148 -5.70 7.15 -18.42
C PRO A 148 -6.87 6.46 -17.69
N LEU A 149 -8.05 6.42 -18.31
CA LEU A 149 -9.23 5.78 -17.73
C LEU A 149 -9.06 4.25 -17.63
N SER A 150 -8.46 3.62 -18.66
CA SER A 150 -8.16 2.19 -18.60
C SER A 150 -7.20 1.87 -17.46
N THR A 151 -6.15 2.68 -17.29
CA THR A 151 -5.20 2.52 -16.17
C THR A 151 -5.90 2.62 -14.81
N LEU A 152 -6.77 3.62 -14.64
CA LEU A 152 -7.55 3.80 -13.42
C LEU A 152 -8.41 2.57 -13.11
N LEU A 153 -9.15 2.06 -14.11
CA LEU A 153 -10.01 0.88 -13.94
C LEU A 153 -9.20 -0.38 -13.59
N TYR A 154 -8.01 -0.54 -14.17
CA TYR A 154 -7.13 -1.65 -13.80
C TYR A 154 -6.60 -1.52 -12.37
N ILE A 155 -6.17 -0.32 -11.95
CA ILE A 155 -5.74 -0.08 -10.56
C ILE A 155 -6.89 -0.42 -9.61
N LEU A 156 -8.09 0.11 -9.86
CA LEU A 156 -9.28 -0.16 -9.05
C LEU A 156 -9.60 -1.67 -8.99
N GLY A 157 -9.59 -2.34 -10.15
CA GLY A 157 -9.88 -3.78 -10.23
C GLY A 157 -8.87 -4.62 -9.44
N PHE A 158 -7.57 -4.36 -9.59
CA PHE A 158 -6.53 -5.07 -8.83
C PHE A 158 -6.67 -4.82 -7.32
N THR A 159 -6.88 -3.58 -6.92
CA THR A 159 -7.07 -3.21 -5.51
C THR A 159 -8.23 -3.98 -4.90
N LEU A 160 -9.42 -3.90 -5.51
CA LEU A 160 -10.62 -4.58 -4.99
C LEU A 160 -10.46 -6.11 -4.92
N VAL A 161 -9.81 -6.74 -5.92
CA VAL A 161 -9.59 -8.19 -5.92
C VAL A 161 -8.63 -8.60 -4.81
N ILE A 162 -7.52 -7.87 -4.61
CA ILE A 162 -6.54 -8.19 -3.57
C ILE A 162 -7.13 -7.94 -2.17
N GLU A 163 -7.85 -6.84 -2.00
CA GLU A 163 -8.53 -6.51 -0.74
C GLU A 163 -9.61 -7.53 -0.40
N ALA A 164 -10.43 -7.95 -1.37
CA ALA A 164 -11.44 -8.98 -1.15
C ALA A 164 -10.81 -10.35 -0.81
N ALA A 165 -9.72 -10.72 -1.48
CA ALA A 165 -8.99 -11.94 -1.14
C ALA A 165 -8.39 -11.86 0.27
N GLY A 166 -7.77 -10.73 0.64
CA GLY A 166 -7.23 -10.47 1.97
C GLY A 166 -8.31 -10.53 3.04
N MET A 167 -9.46 -9.87 2.81
CA MET A 167 -10.63 -9.94 3.69
C MET A 167 -11.07 -11.38 3.94
N GLY A 168 -11.16 -12.20 2.89
CA GLY A 168 -11.53 -13.61 3.02
C GLY A 168 -10.56 -14.41 3.87
N VAL A 169 -9.24 -14.23 3.69
CA VAL A 169 -8.23 -14.94 4.49
C VAL A 169 -8.20 -14.45 5.94
N ILE A 170 -8.34 -13.14 6.18
CA ILE A 170 -8.45 -12.57 7.53
C ILE A 170 -9.68 -13.14 8.23
N PHE A 171 -10.85 -13.11 7.58
CA PHE A 171 -12.08 -13.67 8.10
C PHE A 171 -11.92 -15.15 8.52
N LEU A 172 -11.34 -15.97 7.63
CA LEU A 172 -11.08 -17.37 7.94
C LEU A 172 -10.10 -17.57 9.13
N SER A 173 -9.19 -16.60 9.33
CA SER A 173 -8.24 -16.67 10.46
C SER A 173 -8.85 -16.35 11.81
N ILE A 174 -9.87 -15.48 11.85
CA ILE A 174 -10.47 -15.00 13.11
C ILE A 174 -11.82 -15.64 13.43
N HIS A 175 -12.44 -16.31 12.46
CA HIS A 175 -13.81 -16.82 12.56
C HIS A 175 -14.00 -17.71 13.79
N GLY A 176 -14.97 -17.30 14.63
CA GLY A 176 -15.34 -18.02 15.85
C GLY A 176 -14.34 -17.97 17.00
N THR A 177 -13.25 -17.18 16.90
CA THR A 177 -12.18 -17.15 17.90
C THR A 177 -12.14 -15.85 18.71
N MET A 178 -12.65 -14.74 18.16
CA MET A 178 -12.61 -13.42 18.81
C MET A 178 -13.87 -13.08 19.60
N GLY A 179 -14.89 -13.96 19.61
CA GLY A 179 -16.16 -13.72 20.32
C GLY A 179 -17.00 -12.58 19.72
N MET A 180 -16.75 -12.23 18.47
CA MET A 180 -17.49 -11.23 17.69
C MET A 180 -18.62 -11.91 16.90
N ASP A 181 -19.66 -11.12 16.56
CA ASP A 181 -20.69 -11.57 15.63
C ASP A 181 -20.14 -11.62 14.21
N ILE A 182 -20.77 -12.41 13.32
CA ILE A 182 -20.32 -12.57 11.91
C ILE A 182 -20.21 -11.22 11.18
N GLU A 183 -21.14 -10.30 11.46
CA GLU A 183 -21.10 -8.96 10.85
C GLU A 183 -19.89 -8.15 11.35
N GLU A 184 -19.54 -8.25 12.62
CA GLU A 184 -18.37 -7.61 13.21
C GLU A 184 -17.07 -8.23 12.68
N GLU A 185 -17.00 -9.57 12.57
CA GLU A 185 -15.85 -10.28 11.99
C GLU A 185 -15.63 -9.86 10.52
N LEU A 186 -16.70 -9.72 9.73
CA LEU A 186 -16.64 -9.24 8.34
C LEU A 186 -16.17 -7.79 8.26
N ALA A 187 -16.70 -6.92 9.11
CA ALA A 187 -16.31 -5.51 9.19
C ALA A 187 -14.84 -5.37 9.60
N PHE A 188 -14.41 -6.13 10.61
CA PHE A 188 -13.01 -6.21 11.04
C PHE A 188 -12.09 -6.64 9.88
N SER A 189 -12.46 -7.73 9.21
CA SER A 189 -11.67 -8.29 8.11
C SER A 189 -11.57 -7.34 6.92
N ALA A 190 -12.67 -6.67 6.56
CA ALA A 190 -12.68 -5.66 5.51
C ALA A 190 -11.80 -4.46 5.88
N PHE A 191 -11.96 -3.94 7.11
CA PHE A 191 -11.20 -2.80 7.61
C PHE A 191 -9.69 -3.07 7.57
N HIS A 192 -9.25 -4.19 8.14
CA HIS A 192 -7.83 -4.52 8.19
C HIS A 192 -7.24 -4.88 6.83
N SER A 193 -8.02 -5.50 5.94
CA SER A 193 -7.56 -5.79 4.57
C SER A 193 -7.31 -4.51 3.78
N ILE A 194 -8.24 -3.57 3.80
CA ILE A 194 -8.11 -2.28 3.11
C ILE A 194 -6.98 -1.45 3.74
N SER A 195 -6.97 -1.33 5.08
CA SER A 195 -5.93 -0.59 5.79
C SER A 195 -4.53 -1.15 5.50
N ALA A 196 -4.39 -2.48 5.41
CA ALA A 196 -3.12 -3.13 5.12
C ALA A 196 -2.67 -2.94 3.67
N PHE A 197 -3.56 -3.14 2.69
CA PHE A 197 -3.22 -2.98 1.28
C PHE A 197 -2.90 -1.52 0.93
N CYS A 198 -3.66 -0.58 1.49
CA CYS A 198 -3.38 0.85 1.35
C CYS A 198 -2.14 1.30 2.15
N ASN A 199 -1.55 0.47 3.00
CA ASN A 199 -0.47 0.82 3.93
C ASN A 199 -0.87 1.93 4.92
N ALA A 200 -2.12 1.90 5.41
CA ALA A 200 -2.66 2.95 6.25
C ALA A 200 -2.41 2.75 7.75
N GLY A 201 -2.26 1.50 8.22
CA GLY A 201 -1.90 1.18 9.60
C GLY A 201 -2.98 1.42 10.65
N PHE A 202 -4.18 1.78 10.25
CA PHE A 202 -5.32 1.89 11.16
C PHE A 202 -5.83 0.52 11.56
N SER A 203 -6.17 0.37 12.83
CA SER A 203 -6.78 -0.84 13.39
C SER A 203 -8.03 -0.48 14.20
N THR A 204 -8.98 -1.39 14.25
CA THR A 204 -10.18 -1.30 15.10
C THR A 204 -9.94 -1.90 16.49
N LEU A 205 -8.75 -2.41 16.78
CA LEU A 205 -8.37 -2.96 18.07
C LEU A 205 -7.66 -1.90 18.93
N TYR A 206 -7.96 -1.91 20.23
CA TYR A 206 -7.20 -1.14 21.20
C TYR A 206 -5.73 -1.62 21.23
N GLY A 207 -4.80 -0.68 21.17
CA GLY A 207 -3.37 -1.03 21.10
C GLY A 207 -2.92 -1.56 19.73
N ASN A 208 -3.70 -1.31 18.67
CA ASN A 208 -3.44 -1.79 17.30
C ASN A 208 -3.48 -3.34 17.26
N LEU A 209 -2.60 -3.99 16.51
CA LEU A 209 -2.50 -5.45 16.43
C LEU A 209 -1.67 -6.07 17.58
N GLY A 210 -1.23 -5.27 18.54
CA GLY A 210 -0.60 -5.74 19.77
C GLY A 210 -1.61 -6.18 20.86
N ASN A 211 -2.90 -6.25 20.54
CA ASN A 211 -3.92 -6.71 21.45
C ASN A 211 -3.75 -8.20 21.76
N GLU A 212 -3.89 -8.58 23.04
CA GLU A 212 -3.71 -9.95 23.51
C GLU A 212 -4.65 -10.95 22.83
N LEU A 213 -5.84 -10.51 22.42
CA LEU A 213 -6.81 -11.34 21.69
C LEU A 213 -6.22 -11.90 20.36
N VAL A 214 -5.29 -11.18 19.77
CA VAL A 214 -4.73 -11.49 18.45
C VAL A 214 -3.30 -12.02 18.56
N LEU A 215 -2.51 -11.53 19.52
CA LEU A 215 -1.06 -11.70 19.57
C LEU A 215 -0.60 -13.16 19.60
N HIS A 216 -1.25 -14.04 20.34
CA HIS A 216 -0.80 -15.42 20.54
C HIS A 216 -1.55 -16.46 19.70
N ASN A 217 -2.69 -16.12 19.10
CA ASN A 217 -3.57 -17.12 18.48
C ASN A 217 -3.69 -16.98 16.95
N HIS A 218 -3.31 -15.83 16.35
CA HIS A 218 -3.64 -15.52 14.96
C HIS A 218 -2.43 -15.25 14.09
N ASN A 219 -1.47 -16.17 14.04
CA ASN A 219 -0.29 -16.06 13.19
C ASN A 219 -0.65 -15.83 11.70
N LEU A 220 -1.72 -16.46 11.21
CA LEU A 220 -2.20 -16.29 9.84
C LEU A 220 -2.64 -14.85 9.55
N LEU A 221 -3.26 -14.16 10.52
CA LEU A 221 -3.63 -12.75 10.40
C LEU A 221 -2.40 -11.87 10.15
N TYR A 222 -1.34 -12.01 10.96
CA TYR A 222 -0.10 -11.23 10.81
C TYR A 222 0.59 -11.48 9.46
N ILE A 223 0.63 -12.74 9.04
CA ILE A 223 1.18 -13.12 7.73
C ILE A 223 0.36 -12.49 6.61
N THR A 224 -0.97 -12.56 6.68
CA THR A 224 -1.87 -12.00 5.65
C THR A 224 -1.73 -10.49 5.56
N ILE A 225 -1.74 -9.79 6.69
CA ILE A 225 -1.54 -8.33 6.74
C ILE A 225 -0.17 -7.97 6.15
N SER A 226 0.90 -8.70 6.53
CA SER A 226 2.24 -8.47 5.96
C SER A 226 2.26 -8.63 4.45
N PHE A 227 1.61 -9.66 3.90
CA PHE A 227 1.51 -9.83 2.44
C PHE A 227 0.71 -8.72 1.77
N LEU A 228 -0.41 -8.28 2.35
CA LEU A 228 -1.21 -7.16 1.83
C LEU A 228 -0.38 -5.87 1.80
N VAL A 229 0.34 -5.57 2.87
CA VAL A 229 1.28 -4.44 2.96
C VAL A 229 2.35 -4.51 1.88
N ILE A 230 2.96 -5.68 1.68
CA ILE A 230 3.96 -5.88 0.63
C ILE A 230 3.34 -5.66 -0.76
N LEU A 231 2.16 -6.22 -1.04
CA LEU A 231 1.49 -6.08 -2.33
C LEU A 231 1.12 -4.62 -2.63
N GLY A 232 0.61 -3.88 -1.66
CA GLY A 232 0.37 -2.44 -1.78
C GLY A 232 1.66 -1.63 -1.98
N GLY A 233 2.71 -2.03 -1.25
CA GLY A 233 4.01 -1.34 -1.23
C GLY A 233 4.91 -1.60 -2.44
N ILE A 234 4.77 -2.68 -3.19
CA ILE A 234 5.62 -2.95 -4.38
C ILE A 234 5.27 -2.09 -5.60
N GLY A 235 4.05 -1.60 -5.68
CA GLY A 235 3.59 -0.70 -6.74
C GLY A 235 2.82 -1.36 -7.88
N PHE A 236 1.84 -0.62 -8.40
CA PHE A 236 0.92 -1.07 -9.43
C PHE A 236 1.58 -1.63 -10.70
N PRO A 237 2.62 -1.01 -11.31
CA PRO A 237 3.24 -1.54 -12.51
C PRO A 237 3.84 -2.93 -12.31
N ILE A 238 4.31 -3.20 -11.10
CA ILE A 238 4.90 -4.49 -10.74
C ILE A 238 3.80 -5.53 -10.56
N LEU A 239 2.68 -5.18 -9.93
CA LEU A 239 1.50 -6.06 -9.81
C LEU A 239 0.98 -6.46 -11.20
N VAL A 240 0.87 -5.51 -12.12
CA VAL A 240 0.47 -5.81 -13.52
C VAL A 240 1.46 -6.75 -14.20
N ASN A 241 2.76 -6.48 -14.08
CA ASN A 241 3.79 -7.33 -14.69
C ASN A 241 3.81 -8.74 -14.08
N LEU A 242 3.57 -8.87 -12.77
CA LEU A 242 3.40 -10.16 -12.10
C LEU A 242 2.17 -10.90 -12.62
N TYR A 243 1.04 -10.22 -12.73
CA TYR A 243 -0.19 -10.80 -13.29
C TYR A 243 0.00 -11.28 -14.73
N GLU A 244 0.60 -10.45 -15.59
CA GLU A 244 0.92 -10.84 -16.96
C GLU A 244 1.83 -12.08 -17.02
N THR A 245 2.83 -12.13 -16.14
CA THR A 245 3.75 -13.25 -16.04
C THR A 245 3.06 -14.53 -15.58
N VAL A 246 2.26 -14.46 -14.52
CA VAL A 246 1.48 -15.60 -13.99
C VAL A 246 0.47 -16.07 -15.03
N SER A 247 -0.26 -15.14 -15.66
CA SER A 247 -1.23 -15.46 -16.72
C SER A 247 -0.57 -16.14 -17.92
N TYR A 248 0.60 -15.66 -18.33
CA TYR A 248 1.38 -16.28 -19.43
C TYR A 248 1.84 -17.69 -19.05
N GLU A 249 2.43 -17.88 -17.88
CA GLU A 249 2.90 -19.21 -17.44
C GLU A 249 1.73 -20.17 -17.21
N SER A 250 0.61 -19.72 -16.66
CA SER A 250 -0.60 -20.53 -16.51
C SER A 250 -1.16 -20.98 -17.85
N LYS A 251 -1.25 -20.07 -18.84
CA LYS A 251 -1.66 -20.41 -20.21
C LYS A 251 -0.67 -21.39 -20.86
N ARG A 252 0.63 -21.20 -20.64
CA ARG A 252 1.69 -22.07 -21.14
C ARG A 252 1.58 -23.47 -20.53
N LEU A 253 1.37 -23.59 -19.22
CA LEU A 253 1.15 -24.85 -18.54
C LEU A 253 -0.12 -25.55 -19.03
N TYR A 254 -1.22 -24.80 -19.16
CA TYR A 254 -2.48 -25.31 -19.72
C TYR A 254 -2.29 -25.86 -21.13
N HIS A 255 -1.63 -25.12 -22.04
CA HIS A 255 -1.36 -25.59 -23.39
C HIS A 255 -0.44 -26.80 -23.43
N ARG A 256 0.55 -26.86 -22.51
CA ARG A 256 1.49 -27.99 -22.42
C ARG A 256 0.83 -29.25 -21.88
N TYR A 257 0.03 -29.16 -20.82
CA TYR A 257 -0.54 -30.33 -20.13
C TYR A 257 -1.91 -30.73 -20.66
N VAL A 258 -2.77 -29.77 -21.00
CA VAL A 258 -4.16 -30.06 -21.46
C VAL A 258 -4.23 -30.15 -22.96
N LYS A 259 -3.71 -29.18 -23.72
CA LYS A 259 -3.78 -29.19 -25.20
C LYS A 259 -2.65 -29.96 -25.87
N LYS A 260 -1.66 -30.49 -25.12
CA LYS A 260 -0.49 -31.24 -25.65
C LYS A 260 0.25 -30.53 -26.80
N ASN A 261 0.08 -29.22 -26.96
CA ASN A 261 0.67 -28.43 -28.04
C ASN A 261 2.02 -27.87 -27.61
N LYS A 262 3.12 -28.32 -28.21
CA LYS A 262 4.49 -27.91 -27.88
C LYS A 262 4.91 -26.56 -28.49
N ARG A 263 4.12 -25.96 -29.37
CA ARG A 263 4.43 -24.67 -30.03
C ARG A 263 3.89 -23.51 -29.19
N THR A 264 4.55 -23.17 -28.09
CA THR A 264 4.31 -21.92 -27.36
C THR A 264 5.40 -20.92 -27.71
N ILE A 265 5.00 -19.73 -28.17
CA ILE A 265 5.91 -18.61 -28.42
C ILE A 265 6.56 -18.25 -27.08
N ARG A 266 7.87 -18.44 -26.96
CA ARG A 266 8.62 -18.15 -25.74
C ARG A 266 8.84 -16.66 -25.67
N LYS A 267 8.15 -15.94 -24.77
CA LYS A 267 8.49 -14.55 -24.45
C LYS A 267 9.90 -14.53 -23.81
N ILE A 268 10.82 -13.74 -24.37
CA ILE A 268 12.22 -13.72 -23.99
C ILE A 268 12.43 -12.98 -22.65
N HIS A 269 11.57 -12.00 -22.31
CA HIS A 269 11.62 -11.24 -21.07
C HIS A 269 10.24 -11.22 -20.39
N LEU A 270 10.06 -12.07 -19.38
CA LEU A 270 8.84 -12.12 -18.56
C LEU A 270 8.81 -10.99 -17.52
N TYR A 271 9.96 -10.71 -16.91
CA TYR A 271 10.08 -9.66 -15.90
C TYR A 271 10.81 -8.44 -16.45
N ASN A 272 10.22 -7.28 -16.25
CA ASN A 272 10.87 -6.01 -16.53
C ASN A 272 12.01 -5.75 -15.55
N LEU A 273 12.99 -4.92 -15.96
CA LEU A 273 14.14 -4.59 -15.12
C LEU A 273 13.71 -4.00 -13.77
N ASN A 274 12.77 -3.04 -13.80
CA ASN A 274 12.23 -2.43 -12.58
C ASN A 274 11.58 -3.46 -11.65
N THR A 275 10.76 -4.38 -12.20
CA THR A 275 10.15 -5.47 -11.43
C THR A 275 11.19 -6.33 -10.73
N ARG A 276 12.26 -6.71 -11.43
CA ARG A 276 13.35 -7.52 -10.84
C ARG A 276 14.06 -6.78 -9.72
N ILE A 277 14.41 -5.52 -9.93
CA ILE A 277 15.09 -4.70 -8.93
C ILE A 277 14.24 -4.57 -7.67
N VAL A 278 12.97 -4.18 -7.81
CA VAL A 278 12.08 -3.95 -6.67
C VAL A 278 11.81 -5.26 -5.92
N LEU A 279 11.55 -6.37 -6.60
CA LEU A 279 11.29 -7.66 -5.95
C LEU A 279 12.52 -8.16 -5.19
N ILE A 280 13.72 -8.11 -5.80
CA ILE A 280 14.95 -8.56 -5.16
C ILE A 280 15.29 -7.68 -3.96
N MET A 281 15.24 -6.36 -4.11
CA MET A 281 15.54 -5.45 -3.00
C MET A 281 14.53 -5.56 -1.87
N THR A 282 13.23 -5.69 -2.20
CA THR A 282 12.18 -5.93 -1.20
C THR A 282 12.45 -7.24 -0.45
N ALA A 283 12.78 -8.33 -1.15
CA ALA A 283 13.09 -9.61 -0.52
C ALA A 283 14.34 -9.50 0.38
N ILE A 284 15.40 -8.84 -0.07
CA ILE A 284 16.62 -8.64 0.74
C ILE A 284 16.28 -7.86 2.01
N LEU A 285 15.58 -6.73 1.90
CA LEU A 285 15.22 -5.89 3.05
C LEU A 285 14.32 -6.63 4.04
N LEU A 286 13.35 -7.41 3.55
CA LEU A 286 12.47 -8.20 4.41
C LEU A 286 13.22 -9.32 5.11
N VAL A 287 14.03 -10.09 4.40
CA VAL A 287 14.78 -11.20 5.00
C VAL A 287 15.82 -10.68 6.01
N THR A 288 16.61 -9.68 5.65
CA THR A 288 17.61 -9.10 6.56
C THR A 288 16.95 -8.43 7.76
N GLY A 289 15.87 -7.67 7.56
CA GLY A 289 15.09 -7.05 8.63
C GLY A 289 14.48 -8.08 9.57
N THR A 290 13.83 -9.12 9.03
CA THR A 290 13.24 -10.21 9.83
C THR A 290 14.27 -10.91 10.69
N VAL A 291 15.39 -11.35 10.08
CA VAL A 291 16.46 -12.05 10.81
C VAL A 291 17.04 -11.16 11.90
N ALA A 292 17.32 -9.89 11.60
CA ALA A 292 17.89 -8.97 12.57
C ALA A 292 16.94 -8.72 13.76
N ILE A 293 15.64 -8.47 13.50
CA ILE A 293 14.64 -8.26 14.55
C ILE A 293 14.49 -9.52 15.41
N VAL A 294 14.38 -10.71 14.80
CA VAL A 294 14.30 -11.98 15.53
C VAL A 294 15.51 -12.19 16.43
N VAL A 295 16.72 -11.90 15.92
CA VAL A 295 17.97 -12.05 16.71
C VAL A 295 18.01 -11.06 17.87
N PHE A 296 17.68 -9.80 17.66
CA PHE A 296 17.74 -8.77 18.69
C PHE A 296 16.67 -8.98 19.77
N GLU A 297 15.46 -9.43 19.38
CA GLU A 297 14.31 -9.53 20.27
C GLU A 297 14.06 -10.95 20.82
N TRP A 298 14.91 -11.93 20.49
CA TRP A 298 14.71 -13.33 20.84
C TRP A 298 14.42 -13.57 22.32
N ASN A 299 15.18 -12.90 23.19
CA ASN A 299 15.07 -12.98 24.66
C ASN A 299 14.56 -11.67 25.27
N HIS A 300 14.06 -10.72 24.47
CA HIS A 300 13.57 -9.43 24.90
C HIS A 300 12.06 -9.31 24.62
N ALA A 301 11.62 -8.54 23.66
CA ALA A 301 10.19 -8.36 23.37
C ALA A 301 9.48 -9.66 22.95
N PHE A 302 10.20 -10.64 22.44
CA PHE A 302 9.64 -11.95 22.02
C PHE A 302 9.89 -13.08 23.03
N ALA A 303 10.32 -12.81 24.27
CA ALA A 303 10.76 -13.82 25.23
C ALA A 303 9.67 -14.86 25.56
N GLY A 304 8.39 -14.45 25.64
CA GLY A 304 7.26 -15.34 25.98
C GLY A 304 6.64 -16.09 24.79
N MET A 305 7.13 -15.85 23.56
CA MET A 305 6.53 -16.38 22.35
C MET A 305 7.13 -17.73 21.93
N THR A 306 6.34 -18.55 21.26
CA THR A 306 6.83 -19.76 20.59
C THR A 306 7.77 -19.43 19.44
N VAL A 307 8.60 -20.39 19.02
CA VAL A 307 9.55 -20.18 17.90
C VAL A 307 8.83 -19.71 16.62
N THR A 308 7.68 -20.29 16.33
CA THR A 308 6.89 -19.90 15.16
C THR A 308 6.40 -18.46 15.27
N GLU A 309 5.86 -18.08 16.43
CA GLU A 309 5.40 -16.71 16.69
C GLU A 309 6.55 -15.71 16.56
N LYS A 310 7.75 -16.01 17.10
CA LYS A 310 8.93 -15.14 16.97
C LYS A 310 9.27 -14.83 15.51
N TRP A 311 9.22 -15.83 14.64
CA TRP A 311 9.48 -15.63 13.21
C TRP A 311 8.37 -14.84 12.51
N VAL A 312 7.11 -15.13 12.85
CA VAL A 312 5.94 -14.39 12.30
C VAL A 312 5.99 -12.93 12.75
N GLN A 313 6.22 -12.68 14.04
CA GLN A 313 6.32 -11.33 14.59
C GLN A 313 7.55 -10.59 14.05
N GLY A 314 8.68 -11.27 13.88
CA GLY A 314 9.85 -10.69 13.24
C GLY A 314 9.58 -10.27 11.80
N PHE A 315 8.89 -11.11 11.02
CA PHE A 315 8.49 -10.79 9.65
C PHE A 315 7.49 -9.62 9.58
N PHE A 316 6.49 -9.63 10.46
CA PHE A 316 5.51 -8.55 10.56
C PHE A 316 6.17 -7.23 10.93
N ASN A 317 7.02 -7.21 11.97
CA ASN A 317 7.73 -6.00 12.42
C ASN A 317 8.87 -5.56 11.51
N ALA A 318 9.33 -6.41 10.57
CA ALA A 318 10.21 -5.99 9.47
C ALA A 318 9.43 -5.38 8.29
N THR A 319 8.16 -5.79 8.12
CA THR A 319 7.30 -5.31 7.03
C THR A 319 6.66 -3.97 7.36
N CYS A 320 6.11 -3.82 8.56
CA CYS A 320 5.32 -2.65 8.97
C CYS A 320 6.09 -1.31 8.98
N PRO A 321 7.37 -1.22 9.39
CA PRO A 321 8.13 0.02 9.31
C PRO A 321 8.27 0.57 7.89
N ARG A 322 8.12 -0.28 6.89
CA ARG A 322 8.14 0.13 5.48
C ARG A 322 6.80 0.75 5.06
N THR A 323 6.33 1.73 5.85
CA THR A 323 5.18 2.61 5.61
C THR A 323 3.79 2.00 5.83
N ALA A 324 3.65 0.89 6.56
CA ALA A 324 2.34 0.31 6.86
C ALA A 324 1.71 0.83 8.16
N GLY A 325 2.52 1.20 9.15
CA GLY A 325 2.02 1.82 10.39
C GLY A 325 1.43 0.86 11.44
N PHE A 326 1.26 -0.43 11.15
CA PHE A 326 0.80 -1.40 12.15
C PHE A 326 1.88 -1.72 13.17
N SER A 327 1.45 -2.01 14.41
CA SER A 327 2.31 -2.50 15.48
C SER A 327 1.69 -3.72 16.15
N SER A 328 2.49 -4.75 16.40
CA SER A 328 2.07 -5.95 17.13
C SER A 328 2.63 -6.00 18.55
N VAL A 329 3.60 -5.18 18.83
CA VAL A 329 4.24 -5.05 20.15
C VAL A 329 4.42 -3.56 20.41
N GLY A 330 4.30 -3.14 21.66
CA GLY A 330 4.51 -1.74 22.05
C GLY A 330 5.92 -1.29 21.67
N MET A 331 6.05 -0.11 21.05
CA MET A 331 7.35 0.42 20.61
C MET A 331 8.34 0.59 21.75
N THR A 332 7.84 0.79 22.98
CA THR A 332 8.66 0.93 24.19
C THR A 332 9.27 -0.39 24.68
N THR A 333 8.77 -1.53 24.23
CA THR A 333 9.27 -2.85 24.62
C THR A 333 10.39 -3.35 23.71
N PHE A 334 10.62 -2.72 22.56
CA PHE A 334 11.72 -3.07 21.67
C PHE A 334 13.07 -2.55 22.19
N SER A 335 14.11 -3.32 21.91
CA SER A 335 15.50 -2.90 22.17
C SER A 335 15.92 -1.70 21.30
N VAL A 336 16.88 -0.91 21.76
CA VAL A 336 17.40 0.25 21.01
C VAL A 336 17.92 -0.17 19.63
N GLN A 337 18.55 -1.34 19.52
CA GLN A 337 19.06 -1.88 18.28
C GLN A 337 17.94 -2.12 17.25
N THR A 338 16.81 -2.69 17.69
CA THR A 338 15.62 -2.89 16.86
C THR A 338 15.01 -1.56 16.45
N LEU A 339 14.90 -0.59 17.35
CA LEU A 339 14.39 0.75 17.02
C LEU A 339 15.24 1.45 15.96
N LEU A 340 16.57 1.39 16.07
CA LEU A 340 17.49 1.95 15.07
C LEU A 340 17.34 1.25 13.73
N LEU A 341 17.21 -0.08 13.72
CA LEU A 341 16.94 -0.83 12.49
C LEU A 341 15.61 -0.43 11.85
N MET A 342 14.55 -0.27 12.67
CA MET A 342 13.24 0.18 12.18
C MET A 342 13.31 1.58 11.55
N VAL A 343 14.06 2.52 12.13
CA VAL A 343 14.30 3.86 11.54
C VAL A 343 14.93 3.73 10.14
N VAL A 344 15.93 2.85 9.98
CA VAL A 344 16.55 2.61 8.67
C VAL A 344 15.54 2.01 7.68
N LEU A 345 14.72 1.04 8.13
CA LEU A 345 13.68 0.44 7.29
C LEU A 345 12.59 1.44 6.91
N MET A 346 12.23 2.39 7.80
CA MET A 346 11.27 3.48 7.53
C MET A 346 11.77 4.42 6.45
N MET A 347 13.08 4.68 6.36
CA MET A 347 13.66 5.50 5.29
C MET A 347 13.53 4.86 3.92
N ILE A 348 13.58 3.51 3.85
CA ILE A 348 13.51 2.75 2.60
C ILE A 348 12.07 2.27 2.40
N GLY A 349 11.27 3.07 1.71
CA GLY A 349 9.85 2.80 1.46
C GLY A 349 9.58 1.73 0.41
N GLY A 350 8.49 1.88 -0.31
CA GLY A 350 8.06 0.94 -1.34
C GLY A 350 8.57 1.25 -2.74
N GLY A 351 7.99 0.56 -3.73
CA GLY A 351 8.24 0.78 -5.15
C GLY A 351 7.63 2.09 -5.67
N THR A 352 7.97 2.46 -6.89
CA THR A 352 7.31 3.57 -7.60
C THR A 352 5.84 3.23 -7.88
N GLN A 353 4.97 4.23 -7.82
CA GLN A 353 3.52 4.08 -8.03
C GLN A 353 2.89 3.05 -7.05
N SER A 354 3.30 3.10 -5.79
CA SER A 354 2.76 2.31 -4.69
C SER A 354 2.07 3.21 -3.67
N THR A 355 1.32 2.62 -2.74
CA THR A 355 0.77 3.30 -1.57
C THR A 355 1.84 3.68 -0.55
N ALA A 356 3.02 3.05 -0.59
CA ALA A 356 4.11 3.28 0.33
C ALA A 356 4.85 4.61 0.08
N GLY A 357 5.20 5.31 1.15
CA GLY A 357 6.04 6.52 1.16
C GLY A 357 7.54 6.25 1.08
N GLY A 358 8.34 7.12 1.66
CA GLY A 358 9.80 6.98 1.80
C GLY A 358 10.60 7.07 0.50
N VAL A 359 11.92 6.84 0.61
CA VAL A 359 12.81 6.70 -0.55
C VAL A 359 12.45 5.46 -1.32
N LYS A 360 12.10 5.60 -2.59
CA LYS A 360 11.64 4.46 -3.39
C LYS A 360 12.74 3.39 -3.51
N VAL A 361 12.35 2.13 -3.33
CA VAL A 361 13.27 0.96 -3.33
C VAL A 361 14.13 0.90 -4.59
N ASN A 362 13.57 1.24 -5.75
CA ASN A 362 14.34 1.27 -7.00
C ASN A 362 15.40 2.39 -7.02
N VAL A 363 15.11 3.56 -6.46
CA VAL A 363 16.08 4.65 -6.30
C VAL A 363 17.19 4.21 -5.35
N PHE A 364 16.84 3.68 -4.18
CA PHE A 364 17.79 3.14 -3.22
C PHE A 364 18.69 2.06 -3.84
N ALA A 365 18.11 1.15 -4.62
CA ALA A 365 18.86 0.11 -5.33
C ALA A 365 19.88 0.69 -6.32
N VAL A 366 19.49 1.71 -7.09
CA VAL A 366 20.40 2.38 -8.04
C VAL A 366 21.56 3.07 -7.32
N VAL A 367 21.27 3.76 -6.20
CA VAL A 367 22.32 4.39 -5.36
C VAL A 367 23.29 3.35 -4.82
N MET A 368 22.81 2.23 -4.29
CA MET A 368 23.67 1.15 -3.78
C MET A 368 24.53 0.52 -4.88
N LEU A 369 23.96 0.33 -6.07
CA LEU A 369 24.70 -0.23 -7.20
C LEU A 369 25.73 0.76 -7.76
N ASN A 370 25.41 2.06 -7.75
CA ASN A 370 26.38 3.10 -8.12
C ASN A 370 27.53 3.16 -7.12
N LEU A 371 27.23 3.15 -5.82
CA LEU A 371 28.25 3.11 -4.78
C LEU A 371 29.17 1.88 -4.94
N ARG A 372 28.59 0.71 -5.22
CA ARG A 372 29.35 -0.50 -5.49
C ARG A 372 30.24 -0.34 -6.74
N ALA A 373 29.74 0.23 -7.82
CA ALA A 373 30.51 0.46 -9.04
C ALA A 373 31.72 1.36 -8.78
N ILE A 374 31.53 2.46 -8.03
CA ILE A 374 32.60 3.39 -7.62
C ILE A 374 33.66 2.66 -6.78
N LEU A 375 33.22 1.85 -5.78
CA LEU A 375 34.15 1.10 -4.91
C LEU A 375 34.98 0.05 -5.67
N ILE A 376 34.45 -0.51 -6.77
CA ILE A 376 35.15 -1.50 -7.61
C ILE A 376 35.97 -0.79 -8.73
N GLY A 377 35.82 0.53 -8.91
CA GLY A 377 36.48 1.28 -9.98
C GLY A 377 35.88 1.01 -11.37
N ALA A 378 34.59 0.66 -11.44
CA ALA A 378 33.91 0.42 -12.71
C ALA A 378 33.36 1.72 -13.30
N ASP A 379 33.69 2.02 -14.55
CA ASP A 379 33.22 3.23 -15.26
C ASP A 379 31.72 3.22 -15.56
N LYS A 380 31.08 2.05 -15.48
CA LYS A 380 29.68 1.86 -15.85
C LYS A 380 28.94 0.98 -14.83
N VAL A 381 27.72 1.38 -14.51
CA VAL A 381 26.83 0.58 -13.66
C VAL A 381 26.06 -0.40 -14.53
N ASN A 382 26.41 -1.68 -14.45
CA ASN A 382 25.73 -2.76 -15.15
C ASN A 382 24.80 -3.53 -14.21
N ILE A 383 23.53 -3.67 -14.58
CA ILE A 383 22.53 -4.47 -13.88
C ILE A 383 21.94 -5.50 -14.83
N PHE A 384 22.03 -6.78 -14.50
CA PHE A 384 21.50 -7.90 -15.30
C PHE A 384 21.87 -7.82 -16.79
N ASN A 385 23.14 -7.54 -17.10
CA ASN A 385 23.67 -7.35 -18.46
C ASN A 385 23.09 -6.14 -19.22
N ARG A 386 22.57 -5.15 -18.53
CA ARG A 386 22.13 -3.87 -19.09
C ARG A 386 22.89 -2.73 -18.43
N GLU A 387 23.38 -1.81 -19.22
CA GLU A 387 24.01 -0.57 -18.77
C GLU A 387 22.92 0.41 -18.30
N LEU A 388 23.06 0.96 -17.08
CA LEU A 388 22.22 2.06 -16.62
C LEU A 388 22.67 3.37 -17.28
N SER A 389 21.72 4.18 -17.73
CA SER A 389 22.03 5.50 -18.29
C SER A 389 22.58 6.43 -17.21
N HIS A 390 23.55 7.27 -17.57
CA HIS A 390 24.09 8.31 -16.69
C HIS A 390 23.03 9.23 -16.12
N ASP A 391 21.97 9.52 -16.88
CA ASP A 391 20.83 10.32 -16.42
C ASP A 391 20.04 9.65 -15.29
N SER A 392 19.87 8.32 -15.33
CA SER A 392 19.18 7.57 -14.26
C SER A 392 19.99 7.59 -12.96
N ILE A 393 21.31 7.46 -13.06
CA ILE A 393 22.22 7.53 -11.91
C ILE A 393 22.21 8.95 -11.31
N ARG A 394 22.33 10.00 -12.16
CA ARG A 394 22.34 11.40 -11.71
C ARG A 394 21.04 11.83 -11.02
N ARG A 395 19.89 11.29 -11.44
CA ARG A 395 18.59 11.60 -10.80
C ARG A 395 18.35 10.83 -9.51
N SER A 396 19.09 9.76 -9.26
CA SER A 396 18.97 8.93 -8.05
C SER A 396 19.90 9.39 -6.93
N ASN A 397 21.01 10.05 -7.29
CA ASN A 397 21.94 10.70 -6.34
C ASN A 397 21.45 12.12 -6.01
#